data_1d0de77c03c71a16e772cd1a4f1886b2
#
_entry.id   1d0de77c03c71a16e772cd1a4f1886b2
#
_cell.length_a   1.000
_cell.length_b   1.000
_cell.length_c   1.000
_cell.angle_alpha   90.00
_cell.angle_beta   90.00
_cell.angle_gamma   90.00
#
_symmetry.space_group_name_H-M   'P 1'
#
loop_
_entity.id
_entity.type
_entity.pdbx_description
1 polymer ?
#
loop_
_entity_poly.entity_id
_entity_poly.type
_entity_poly.pdbx_seq_one_letter_code
_entity_poly.pdbx_strand_id
1 'polypeptide(L)'
;MVRGTRSSAFAVALCAVTMLGACKKGNEASDTTTAGAGATDTSMAAGAGSSTSMKAPAATMTDAQIFAMLAAANQGEIDAGKMASTKATSASVRSFARDMVTAHTKMLNDGNALAKKLNITPDTTAADSINAMNQSTAATLTAAAKGAAFDSAYVNAQVAGHEYVLDMIKRAEGQAQNPELKSALTSAEPQVQQHLDRIKDIQSKLK
;
A
#
# COMPACT_ATOMS: atom_id res chain seq x y z
N MET A 1 24.83 -10.59 53.92
CA MET A 1 24.16 -11.91 53.97
C MET A 1 23.57 -12.13 52.60
N VAL A 2 24.22 -12.94 51.80
CA VAL A 2 23.95 -14.32 51.33
C VAL A 2 22.91 -14.36 50.21
N ARG A 3 23.41 -14.43 48.98
CA ARG A 3 23.37 -15.53 47.98
C ARG A 3 22.02 -16.05 47.56
N GLY A 4 21.82 -16.10 46.23
CA GLY A 4 20.81 -16.91 45.59
C GLY A 4 20.85 -16.86 44.07
N THR A 5 21.92 -17.45 43.47
CA THR A 5 22.03 -17.79 42.06
C THR A 5 21.10 -18.99 41.77
N ARG A 6 20.24 -18.91 40.75
CA ARG A 6 19.68 -20.11 40.09
C ARG A 6 19.82 -19.96 38.57
N SER A 7 20.85 -20.62 38.07
CA SER A 7 20.98 -21.02 36.68
C SER A 7 19.96 -22.13 36.39
N SER A 8 19.22 -22.04 35.32
CA SER A 8 18.51 -23.17 34.72
C SER A 8 18.86 -23.19 33.23
N ALA A 9 19.74 -24.11 32.90
CA ALA A 9 20.01 -24.54 31.53
C ALA A 9 18.84 -25.42 31.06
N PHE A 10 18.28 -25.12 29.90
CA PHE A 10 17.43 -26.08 29.19
C PHE A 10 18.02 -26.38 27.82
N ALA A 11 18.13 -27.68 27.64
CA ALA A 11 18.84 -28.39 26.61
C ALA A 11 18.18 -28.29 25.23
N VAL A 12 19.05 -28.35 24.25
CA VAL A 12 18.83 -28.52 22.81
C VAL A 12 18.13 -29.86 22.53
N ALA A 13 17.08 -29.84 21.75
CA ALA A 13 16.58 -31.04 21.05
C ALA A 13 16.59 -30.76 19.54
N LEU A 14 17.57 -31.35 18.91
CA LEU A 14 17.79 -31.38 17.46
C LEU A 14 16.96 -32.57 16.89
N CYS A 15 15.94 -32.28 16.10
CA CYS A 15 15.29 -33.27 15.26
C CYS A 15 15.55 -32.98 13.78
N ALA A 16 16.51 -33.74 13.24
CA ALA A 16 16.72 -33.89 11.82
C ALA A 16 15.71 -34.92 11.27
N VAL A 17 14.92 -34.53 10.29
CA VAL A 17 14.17 -35.45 9.44
C VAL A 17 14.64 -35.26 8.01
N THR A 18 15.42 -36.24 7.56
CA THR A 18 15.79 -36.46 6.16
C THR A 18 14.68 -37.26 5.48
N MET A 19 14.13 -36.76 4.38
CA MET A 19 13.35 -37.61 3.46
C MET A 19 13.92 -37.42 2.05
N LEU A 20 14.60 -38.48 1.61
CA LEU A 20 14.91 -38.77 0.21
C LEU A 20 13.68 -39.38 -0.47
N GLY A 21 13.49 -39.11 -1.76
CA GLY A 21 12.58 -39.83 -2.65
C GLY A 21 12.30 -39.01 -3.87
N ALA A 22 13.00 -39.16 -4.89
CA ALA A 22 13.09 -40.14 -5.95
C ALA A 22 12.38 -39.64 -7.22
N CYS A 23 13.19 -39.46 -8.27
CA CYS A 23 12.84 -39.20 -9.66
C CYS A 23 11.92 -40.25 -10.25
N LYS A 24 10.96 -39.83 -11.10
CA LYS A 24 10.52 -40.69 -12.21
C LYS A 24 10.28 -39.92 -13.47
N LYS A 25 11.12 -40.23 -14.43
CA LYS A 25 11.11 -39.87 -15.84
C LYS A 25 10.17 -40.82 -16.56
N GLY A 26 9.36 -40.33 -17.46
CA GLY A 26 8.55 -41.13 -18.36
C GLY A 26 8.23 -40.34 -19.62
N ASN A 27 9.00 -40.63 -20.63
CA ASN A 27 8.77 -40.30 -22.06
C ASN A 27 7.70 -41.28 -22.57
N GLU A 28 6.80 -40.82 -23.47
CA GLU A 28 6.61 -41.50 -24.74
C GLU A 28 5.60 -40.72 -25.62
N ALA A 29 6.02 -40.60 -26.85
CA ALA A 29 5.28 -40.07 -27.98
C ALA A 29 4.37 -41.15 -28.56
N SER A 30 3.28 -40.80 -29.18
CA SER A 30 2.70 -41.53 -30.31
C SER A 30 1.87 -40.61 -31.18
N ASP A 31 2.33 -40.61 -32.38
CA ASP A 31 1.86 -40.13 -33.65
C ASP A 31 0.59 -40.85 -34.10
N THR A 32 -0.37 -40.15 -34.67
CA THR A 32 -1.18 -40.71 -35.79
C THR A 32 -1.83 -39.57 -36.60
N THR A 33 -1.44 -39.49 -37.80
CA THR A 33 -1.99 -38.81 -38.96
C THR A 33 -3.44 -39.17 -39.26
N THR A 34 -4.27 -38.19 -39.71
CA THR A 34 -5.12 -38.39 -40.91
C THR A 34 -5.52 -37.07 -41.56
N ALA A 35 -5.40 -37.02 -42.83
CA ALA A 35 -5.64 -35.89 -43.73
C ALA A 35 -7.13 -35.62 -43.95
N GLY A 36 -7.47 -34.36 -44.28
CA GLY A 36 -8.76 -33.96 -44.80
C GLY A 36 -8.68 -32.56 -45.41
N ALA A 37 -8.60 -32.50 -46.72
CA ALA A 37 -8.50 -31.29 -47.54
C ALA A 37 -9.83 -30.49 -47.52
N GLY A 38 -9.73 -29.16 -47.61
CA GLY A 38 -10.83 -28.26 -47.84
C GLY A 38 -10.34 -26.82 -47.94
N ALA A 39 -9.89 -26.44 -49.13
CA ALA A 39 -9.56 -25.05 -49.45
C ALA A 39 -10.83 -24.23 -49.64
N THR A 40 -10.95 -23.08 -48.95
CA THR A 40 -11.62 -21.89 -49.50
C THR A 40 -10.88 -20.65 -49.04
N ASP A 41 -10.24 -20.06 -49.98
CA ASP A 41 -9.62 -18.75 -49.98
C ASP A 41 -10.69 -17.69 -49.77
N THR A 42 -10.57 -16.88 -48.68
CA THR A 42 -11.25 -15.60 -48.62
C THR A 42 -10.32 -14.60 -47.96
N SER A 43 -9.56 -13.94 -48.79
CA SER A 43 -8.80 -12.74 -48.48
C SER A 43 -9.75 -11.69 -47.91
N MET A 44 -9.62 -11.40 -46.61
CA MET A 44 -10.22 -10.21 -45.98
C MET A 44 -9.09 -9.35 -45.46
N ALA A 45 -9.04 -8.16 -46.01
CA ALA A 45 -8.10 -7.09 -45.74
C ALA A 45 -7.94 -6.84 -44.23
N ALA A 46 -6.69 -6.80 -43.81
CA ALA A 46 -6.29 -6.32 -42.51
C ALA A 46 -6.62 -4.82 -42.39
N GLY A 47 -7.77 -4.51 -41.82
CA GLY A 47 -8.06 -3.19 -41.29
C GLY A 47 -7.22 -2.99 -40.07
N ALA A 48 -6.14 -2.20 -40.18
CA ALA A 48 -5.43 -1.67 -39.04
C ALA A 48 -6.40 -0.76 -38.23
N GLY A 49 -7.11 -1.37 -37.30
CA GLY A 49 -7.87 -0.68 -36.29
C GLY A 49 -6.89 0.02 -35.34
N SER A 50 -6.66 1.31 -35.63
CA SER A 50 -6.03 2.23 -34.69
C SER A 50 -6.90 2.26 -33.43
N SER A 51 -6.56 1.42 -32.45
CA SER A 51 -7.11 1.53 -31.09
C SER A 51 -6.52 2.77 -30.45
N THR A 52 -7.11 3.92 -30.75
CA THR A 52 -7.01 5.10 -29.89
C THR A 52 -7.62 4.69 -28.55
N SER A 53 -6.75 4.29 -27.64
CA SER A 53 -7.10 4.18 -26.23
C SER A 53 -7.53 5.57 -25.76
N MET A 54 -8.84 5.83 -25.88
CA MET A 54 -9.43 7.00 -25.25
C MET A 54 -9.30 6.75 -23.74
N LYS A 55 -8.22 7.28 -23.14
CA LYS A 55 -8.13 7.45 -21.70
C LYS A 55 -9.38 8.22 -21.31
N ALA A 56 -10.32 7.54 -20.64
CA ALA A 56 -11.49 8.21 -20.11
C ALA A 56 -11.04 9.44 -19.31
N PRO A 57 -11.66 10.61 -19.47
CA PRO A 57 -11.31 11.77 -18.67
C PRO A 57 -11.38 11.34 -17.21
N ALA A 58 -10.28 11.57 -16.47
CA ALA A 58 -10.25 11.28 -15.05
C ALA A 58 -11.41 12.05 -14.42
N ALA A 59 -12.32 11.34 -13.74
CA ALA A 59 -13.48 11.95 -13.12
C ALA A 59 -13.05 13.15 -12.27
N THR A 60 -13.71 14.30 -12.48
CA THR A 60 -13.38 15.53 -11.75
C THR A 60 -13.78 15.35 -10.29
N MET A 61 -12.86 15.57 -9.37
CA MET A 61 -13.12 15.52 -7.94
C MET A 61 -13.75 16.83 -7.46
N THR A 62 -14.79 16.75 -6.67
CA THR A 62 -15.36 17.90 -5.94
C THR A 62 -14.57 18.15 -4.64
N ASP A 63 -14.66 19.35 -4.09
CA ASP A 63 -14.04 19.66 -2.79
C ASP A 63 -14.52 18.70 -1.67
N ALA A 64 -15.80 18.34 -1.67
CA ALA A 64 -16.37 17.37 -0.72
C ALA A 64 -15.74 15.98 -0.84
N GLN A 65 -15.48 15.53 -2.06
CA GLN A 65 -14.79 14.27 -2.34
C GLN A 65 -13.32 14.32 -1.93
N ILE A 66 -12.64 15.43 -2.21
CA ILE A 66 -11.23 15.63 -1.81
C ILE A 66 -11.09 15.56 -0.28
N PHE A 67 -11.96 16.25 0.47
CA PHE A 67 -11.93 16.18 1.94
C PHE A 67 -12.15 14.75 2.46
N ALA A 68 -13.09 14.00 1.89
CA ALA A 68 -13.34 12.62 2.31
C ALA A 68 -12.14 11.71 2.03
N MET A 69 -11.53 11.82 0.86
CA MET A 69 -10.37 11.03 0.46
C MET A 69 -9.16 11.33 1.35
N LEU A 70 -8.88 12.62 1.64
CA LEU A 70 -7.81 13.03 2.54
C LEU A 70 -8.03 12.52 3.97
N ALA A 71 -9.27 12.60 4.48
CA ALA A 71 -9.60 12.10 5.80
C ALA A 71 -9.38 10.58 5.92
N ALA A 72 -9.82 9.81 4.93
CA ALA A 72 -9.62 8.36 4.88
C ALA A 72 -8.13 7.97 4.77
N ALA A 73 -7.35 8.69 3.95
CA ALA A 73 -5.92 8.47 3.85
C ALA A 73 -5.21 8.73 5.19
N ASN A 74 -5.47 9.87 5.83
CA ASN A 74 -4.88 10.18 7.14
C ASN A 74 -5.27 9.17 8.21
N GLN A 75 -6.54 8.71 8.23
CA GLN A 75 -6.98 7.71 9.20
C GLN A 75 -6.25 6.38 9.00
N GLY A 76 -6.07 5.92 7.77
CA GLY A 76 -5.32 4.70 7.46
C GLY A 76 -3.88 4.76 7.95
N GLU A 77 -3.20 5.90 7.76
CA GLU A 77 -1.84 6.12 8.23
C GLU A 77 -1.74 6.12 9.77
N ILE A 78 -2.72 6.73 10.46
CA ILE A 78 -2.79 6.71 11.92
C ILE A 78 -2.92 5.27 12.43
N ASP A 79 -3.79 4.46 11.82
CA ASP A 79 -4.06 3.11 12.29
C ASP A 79 -2.89 2.15 11.99
N ALA A 80 -2.31 2.24 10.79
CA ALA A 80 -1.09 1.50 10.44
C ALA A 80 0.10 1.89 11.35
N GLY A 81 0.26 3.20 11.61
CA GLY A 81 1.31 3.73 12.49
C GLY A 81 1.16 3.26 13.93
N LYS A 82 -0.05 3.25 14.49
CA LYS A 82 -0.34 2.70 15.83
C LYS A 82 0.06 1.24 15.92
N MET A 83 -0.29 0.43 14.92
CA MET A 83 0.08 -0.98 14.86
C MET A 83 1.60 -1.15 14.81
N ALA A 84 2.28 -0.40 13.94
CA ALA A 84 3.72 -0.51 13.76
C ALA A 84 4.50 0.02 14.96
N SER A 85 4.03 1.04 15.65
CA SER A 85 4.69 1.57 16.86
C SER A 85 4.82 0.53 17.98
N THR A 86 3.96 -0.49 17.99
CA THR A 86 3.94 -1.56 18.99
C THR A 86 4.49 -2.90 18.48
N LYS A 87 4.23 -3.23 17.20
CA LYS A 87 4.54 -4.56 16.65
C LYS A 87 5.89 -4.62 15.94
N ALA A 88 6.38 -3.51 15.39
CA ALA A 88 7.68 -3.45 14.71
C ALA A 88 8.85 -3.73 15.67
N THR A 89 9.90 -4.36 15.15
CA THR A 89 11.12 -4.68 15.90
C THR A 89 12.28 -3.74 15.57
N SER A 90 12.33 -3.21 14.34
CA SER A 90 13.30 -2.18 13.97
C SER A 90 13.02 -0.86 14.71
N ALA A 91 14.05 -0.28 15.32
CA ALA A 91 13.93 1.00 16.02
C ALA A 91 13.58 2.15 15.06
N SER A 92 14.11 2.14 13.84
CA SER A 92 13.82 3.14 12.81
C SER A 92 12.37 3.06 12.35
N VAL A 93 11.83 1.84 12.14
CA VAL A 93 10.42 1.63 11.78
C VAL A 93 9.50 2.10 12.89
N ARG A 94 9.77 1.75 14.16
CA ARG A 94 8.96 2.23 15.30
C ARG A 94 8.99 3.75 15.44
N SER A 95 10.15 4.38 15.23
CA SER A 95 10.27 5.84 15.29
C SER A 95 9.44 6.48 14.19
N PHE A 96 9.61 6.01 12.94
CA PHE A 96 8.82 6.49 11.81
C PHE A 96 7.32 6.33 12.06
N ALA A 97 6.89 5.17 12.55
CA ALA A 97 5.48 4.90 12.83
C ALA A 97 4.86 5.89 13.85
N ARG A 98 5.58 6.24 14.92
CA ARG A 98 5.11 7.25 15.89
C ARG A 98 5.01 8.63 15.27
N ASP A 99 5.97 8.99 14.43
CA ASP A 99 5.96 10.28 13.74
C ASP A 99 4.77 10.35 12.76
N MET A 100 4.46 9.24 12.04
CA MET A 100 3.28 9.15 11.18
C MET A 100 1.98 9.32 11.96
N VAL A 101 1.84 8.68 13.12
CA VAL A 101 0.65 8.88 13.99
C VAL A 101 0.49 10.35 14.35
N THR A 102 1.57 11.01 14.74
CA THR A 102 1.53 12.44 15.14
C THR A 102 1.19 13.35 13.96
N ALA A 103 1.91 13.19 12.83
CA ALA A 103 1.74 14.03 11.66
C ALA A 103 0.35 13.89 11.03
N HIS A 104 -0.09 12.64 10.81
CA HIS A 104 -1.37 12.38 10.17
C HIS A 104 -2.57 12.68 11.08
N THR A 105 -2.43 12.57 12.41
CA THR A 105 -3.46 13.08 13.34
C THR A 105 -3.63 14.59 13.20
N LYS A 106 -2.51 15.33 13.09
CA LYS A 106 -2.58 16.77 12.88
C LYS A 106 -3.22 17.10 11.53
N MET A 107 -2.79 16.45 10.44
CA MET A 107 -3.37 16.67 9.11
C MET A 107 -4.87 16.38 9.06
N LEU A 108 -5.32 15.30 9.70
CA LEU A 108 -6.74 14.94 9.80
C LEU A 108 -7.54 16.02 10.53
N ASN A 109 -7.03 16.50 11.67
CA ASN A 109 -7.69 17.53 12.45
C ASN A 109 -7.76 18.87 11.70
N ASP A 110 -6.67 19.27 11.07
CA ASP A 110 -6.60 20.49 10.26
C ASP A 110 -7.57 20.43 9.07
N GLY A 111 -7.60 19.30 8.37
CA GLY A 111 -8.53 19.05 7.25
C GLY A 111 -9.99 19.11 7.68
N ASN A 112 -10.34 18.46 8.80
CA ASN A 112 -11.69 18.49 9.36
C ASN A 112 -12.10 19.92 9.80
N ALA A 113 -11.16 20.66 10.40
CA ALA A 113 -11.41 22.06 10.79
C ALA A 113 -11.63 22.95 9.57
N LEU A 114 -10.85 22.74 8.51
CA LEU A 114 -11.01 23.48 7.26
C LEU A 114 -12.35 23.15 6.58
N ALA A 115 -12.72 21.90 6.46
CA ALA A 115 -14.01 21.48 5.89
C ALA A 115 -15.18 22.14 6.66
N LYS A 116 -15.11 22.13 7.98
CA LYS A 116 -16.12 22.79 8.85
C LYS A 116 -16.15 24.32 8.61
N LYS A 117 -14.98 24.97 8.55
CA LYS A 117 -14.88 26.41 8.27
C LYS A 117 -15.52 26.79 6.95
N LEU A 118 -15.35 25.95 5.94
CA LEU A 118 -15.87 26.15 4.59
C LEU A 118 -17.33 25.71 4.43
N ASN A 119 -17.96 25.16 5.48
CA ASN A 119 -19.29 24.55 5.45
C ASN A 119 -19.40 23.43 4.37
N ILE A 120 -18.33 22.68 4.15
CA ILE A 120 -18.29 21.56 3.22
C ILE A 120 -18.48 20.26 4.01
N THR A 121 -19.53 19.50 3.69
CA THR A 121 -19.72 18.14 4.21
C THR A 121 -18.96 17.17 3.30
N PRO A 122 -17.99 16.38 3.82
CA PRO A 122 -17.26 15.41 3.01
C PRO A 122 -18.18 14.34 2.40
N ASP A 123 -17.98 14.04 1.12
CA ASP A 123 -18.66 12.94 0.42
C ASP A 123 -17.86 11.64 0.64
N THR A 124 -18.26 10.85 1.64
CA THR A 124 -17.54 9.65 2.06
C THR A 124 -17.55 8.52 1.04
N THR A 125 -18.48 8.53 0.06
CA THR A 125 -18.52 7.52 -1.01
C THR A 125 -17.30 7.60 -1.92
N ALA A 126 -16.69 8.79 -2.06
CA ALA A 126 -15.45 8.96 -2.83
C ALA A 126 -14.23 8.32 -2.18
N ALA A 127 -14.29 7.97 -0.90
CA ALA A 127 -13.19 7.37 -0.16
C ALA A 127 -13.16 5.83 -0.20
N ASP A 128 -14.09 5.17 -0.87
CA ASP A 128 -14.24 3.70 -0.84
C ASP A 128 -12.96 2.96 -1.29
N SER A 129 -12.29 3.44 -2.35
CA SER A 129 -11.04 2.83 -2.82
C SER A 129 -9.90 2.97 -1.81
N ILE A 130 -9.81 4.11 -1.12
CA ILE A 130 -8.82 4.36 -0.07
C ILE A 130 -9.13 3.50 1.16
N ASN A 131 -10.40 3.39 1.53
CA ASN A 131 -10.84 2.53 2.62
C ASN A 131 -10.54 1.05 2.34
N ALA A 132 -10.73 0.58 1.11
CA ALA A 132 -10.36 -0.76 0.70
C ALA A 132 -8.84 -1.00 0.78
N MET A 133 -8.04 -0.03 0.37
CA MET A 133 -6.58 -0.07 0.50
C MET A 133 -6.15 -0.11 1.98
N ASN A 134 -6.76 0.72 2.84
CA ASN A 134 -6.51 0.72 4.27
C ASN A 134 -6.84 -0.62 4.91
N GLN A 135 -7.97 -1.24 4.55
CA GLN A 135 -8.37 -2.58 5.02
C GLN A 135 -7.37 -3.65 4.58
N SER A 136 -6.94 -3.62 3.32
CA SER A 136 -5.92 -4.55 2.80
C SER A 136 -4.59 -4.39 3.53
N THR A 137 -4.15 -3.17 3.77
CA THR A 137 -2.95 -2.85 4.55
C THR A 137 -3.08 -3.40 5.97
N ALA A 138 -4.19 -3.12 6.65
CA ALA A 138 -4.44 -3.61 8.01
C ALA A 138 -4.44 -5.15 8.09
N ALA A 139 -5.04 -5.83 7.11
CA ALA A 139 -5.03 -7.29 7.02
C ALA A 139 -3.61 -7.83 6.84
N THR A 140 -2.83 -7.24 5.92
CA THR A 140 -1.42 -7.60 5.68
C THR A 140 -0.57 -7.44 6.94
N LEU A 141 -0.70 -6.31 7.63
CA LEU A 141 0.06 -6.02 8.85
C LEU A 141 -0.38 -6.91 10.03
N THR A 142 -1.65 -7.28 10.08
CA THR A 142 -2.16 -8.20 11.11
C THR A 142 -1.59 -9.60 10.91
N ALA A 143 -1.57 -10.10 9.68
CA ALA A 143 -1.07 -11.42 9.31
C ALA A 143 0.45 -11.54 9.40
N ALA A 144 1.19 -10.44 9.22
CA ALA A 144 2.64 -10.46 9.25
C ALA A 144 3.19 -10.90 10.62
N ALA A 145 4.10 -11.88 10.62
CA ALA A 145 4.79 -12.32 11.83
C ALA A 145 5.63 -11.17 12.41
N LYS A 146 5.68 -11.07 13.73
CA LYS A 146 6.51 -10.06 14.43
C LYS A 146 7.98 -10.25 14.03
N GLY A 147 8.68 -9.14 13.82
CA GLY A 147 10.08 -9.14 13.39
C GLY A 147 10.26 -8.54 11.99
N ALA A 148 11.29 -8.98 11.27
CA ALA A 148 11.63 -8.45 9.96
C ALA A 148 10.48 -8.56 8.94
N ALA A 149 9.66 -9.59 9.01
CA ALA A 149 8.50 -9.76 8.14
C ALA A 149 7.47 -8.63 8.33
N PHE A 150 7.17 -8.28 9.59
CA PHE A 150 6.28 -7.15 9.90
C PHE A 150 6.90 -5.82 9.47
N ASP A 151 8.19 -5.62 9.81
CA ASP A 151 8.90 -4.38 9.49
C ASP A 151 8.90 -4.13 7.98
N SER A 152 9.20 -5.16 7.18
CA SER A 152 9.17 -5.09 5.71
C SER A 152 7.75 -4.85 5.17
N ALA A 153 6.75 -5.53 5.71
CA ALA A 153 5.36 -5.35 5.29
C ALA A 153 4.88 -3.91 5.53
N TYR A 154 5.18 -3.35 6.71
CA TYR A 154 4.83 -1.96 7.05
C TYR A 154 5.54 -0.97 6.12
N VAL A 155 6.85 -1.11 5.95
CA VAL A 155 7.64 -0.20 5.11
C VAL A 155 7.15 -0.22 3.66
N ASN A 156 6.88 -1.41 3.10
CA ASN A 156 6.36 -1.53 1.74
C ASN A 156 4.97 -0.88 1.59
N ALA A 157 4.10 -1.07 2.58
CA ALA A 157 2.77 -0.45 2.59
C ALA A 157 2.88 1.08 2.66
N GLN A 158 3.81 1.61 3.49
CA GLN A 158 4.04 3.04 3.61
C GLN A 158 4.58 3.67 2.33
N VAL A 159 5.52 3.02 1.64
CA VAL A 159 6.02 3.50 0.34
C VAL A 159 4.86 3.59 -0.66
N ALA A 160 4.12 2.50 -0.84
CA ALA A 160 3.01 2.46 -1.79
C ALA A 160 1.89 3.47 -1.45
N GLY A 161 1.54 3.59 -0.17
CA GLY A 161 0.52 4.53 0.30
C GLY A 161 0.90 5.99 0.06
N HIS A 162 2.13 6.38 0.41
CA HIS A 162 2.60 7.74 0.21
C HIS A 162 2.74 8.11 -1.28
N GLU A 163 3.20 7.18 -2.15
CA GLU A 163 3.22 7.38 -3.60
C GLU A 163 1.81 7.61 -4.16
N TYR A 164 0.84 6.80 -3.72
CA TYR A 164 -0.56 6.97 -4.12
C TYR A 164 -1.14 8.32 -3.68
N VAL A 165 -0.90 8.71 -2.41
CA VAL A 165 -1.42 9.96 -1.85
C VAL A 165 -0.79 11.18 -2.52
N LEU A 166 0.50 11.14 -2.85
CA LEU A 166 1.14 12.24 -3.60
C LEU A 166 0.51 12.45 -4.98
N ASP A 167 0.25 11.37 -5.73
CA ASP A 167 -0.44 11.46 -7.00
C ASP A 167 -1.87 12.01 -6.84
N MET A 168 -2.57 11.56 -5.79
CA MET A 168 -3.90 12.06 -5.46
C MET A 168 -3.88 13.56 -5.13
N ILE A 169 -2.94 14.04 -4.29
CA ILE A 169 -2.81 15.45 -3.93
C ILE A 169 -2.57 16.31 -5.17
N LYS A 170 -1.65 15.92 -6.05
CA LYS A 170 -1.35 16.65 -7.30
C LYS A 170 -2.57 16.78 -8.21
N ARG A 171 -3.35 15.71 -8.32
CA ARG A 171 -4.61 15.74 -9.08
C ARG A 171 -5.66 16.63 -8.41
N ALA A 172 -5.77 16.52 -7.08
CA ALA A 172 -6.72 17.32 -6.30
C ALA A 172 -6.42 18.82 -6.35
N GLU A 173 -5.14 19.22 -6.30
CA GLU A 173 -4.73 20.63 -6.47
C GLU A 173 -5.24 21.26 -7.79
N GLY A 174 -5.16 20.47 -8.88
CA GLY A 174 -5.65 20.90 -10.19
C GLY A 174 -7.18 21.02 -10.28
N GLN A 175 -7.92 20.39 -9.36
CA GLN A 175 -9.37 20.27 -9.41
C GLN A 175 -10.11 20.99 -8.28
N ALA A 176 -9.44 21.26 -7.16
CA ALA A 176 -10.03 21.98 -6.04
C ALA A 176 -10.59 23.35 -6.47
N GLN A 177 -11.85 23.60 -6.11
CA GLN A 177 -12.55 24.84 -6.43
C GLN A 177 -12.32 25.91 -5.35
N ASN A 178 -12.21 25.48 -4.09
CA ASN A 178 -11.98 26.39 -2.98
C ASN A 178 -10.48 26.72 -2.85
N PRO A 179 -10.11 28.02 -2.83
CA PRO A 179 -8.71 28.44 -2.78
C PRO A 179 -8.00 28.06 -1.47
N GLU A 180 -8.73 27.98 -0.34
CA GLU A 180 -8.13 27.55 0.94
C GLU A 180 -7.84 26.05 0.92
N LEU A 181 -8.72 25.23 0.32
CA LEU A 181 -8.45 23.81 0.12
C LEU A 181 -7.23 23.61 -0.80
N LYS A 182 -7.16 24.35 -1.90
CA LYS A 182 -6.00 24.31 -2.79
C LYS A 182 -4.71 24.67 -2.07
N SER A 183 -4.71 25.73 -1.27
CA SER A 183 -3.56 26.13 -0.45
C SER A 183 -3.17 25.05 0.57
N ALA A 184 -4.16 24.36 1.18
CA ALA A 184 -3.90 23.26 2.11
C ALA A 184 -3.24 22.07 1.40
N LEU A 185 -3.69 21.71 0.19
CA LEU A 185 -3.09 20.67 -0.64
C LEU A 185 -1.64 20.99 -1.00
N THR A 186 -1.38 22.21 -1.50
CA THR A 186 -0.02 22.69 -1.81
C THR A 186 0.91 22.62 -0.57
N SER A 187 0.36 22.88 0.61
CA SER A 187 1.13 22.80 1.88
C SER A 187 1.36 21.38 2.35
N ALA A 188 0.46 20.43 2.03
CA ALA A 188 0.57 19.03 2.42
C ALA A 188 1.56 18.24 1.53
N GLU A 189 1.66 18.58 0.24
CA GLU A 189 2.50 17.83 -0.73
C GLU A 189 3.95 17.66 -0.23
N PRO A 190 4.71 18.72 0.14
CA PRO A 190 6.09 18.56 0.60
C PRO A 190 6.22 17.75 1.89
N GLN A 191 5.21 17.76 2.76
CA GLN A 191 5.21 16.96 3.99
C GLN A 191 5.07 15.47 3.67
N VAL A 192 4.15 15.11 2.77
CA VAL A 192 3.97 13.72 2.32
C VAL A 192 5.19 13.24 1.54
N GLN A 193 5.81 14.11 0.71
CA GLN A 193 7.07 13.79 0.03
C GLN A 193 8.20 13.50 1.03
N GLN A 194 8.34 14.30 2.07
CA GLN A 194 9.35 14.07 3.14
C GLN A 194 9.12 12.72 3.85
N HIS A 195 7.87 12.34 4.11
CA HIS A 195 7.55 11.04 4.67
C HIS A 195 7.97 9.91 3.72
N LEU A 196 7.67 10.04 2.43
CA LEU A 196 8.06 9.07 1.40
C LEU A 196 9.58 8.91 1.30
N ASP A 197 10.32 10.01 1.26
CA ASP A 197 11.79 9.97 1.17
C ASP A 197 12.38 9.27 2.40
N ARG A 198 11.86 9.58 3.58
CA ARG A 198 12.32 8.96 4.83
C ARG A 198 12.00 7.46 4.89
N ILE A 199 10.82 7.04 4.45
CA ILE A 199 10.48 5.61 4.48
C ILE A 199 11.26 4.81 3.43
N LYS A 200 11.58 5.39 2.27
CA LYS A 200 12.48 4.80 1.27
C LYS A 200 13.92 4.64 1.81
N ASP A 201 14.40 5.62 2.57
CA ASP A 201 15.70 5.50 3.25
C ASP A 201 15.70 4.35 4.28
N ILE A 202 14.62 4.22 5.07
CA ILE A 202 14.46 3.09 5.99
C ILE A 202 14.38 1.77 5.22
N GLN A 203 13.62 1.72 4.12
CA GLN A 203 13.49 0.53 3.27
C GLN A 203 14.84 0.03 2.77
N SER A 204 15.70 0.94 2.31
CA SER A 204 17.03 0.59 1.80
C SER A 204 17.97 -0.01 2.85
N LYS A 205 17.70 0.21 4.13
CA LYS A 205 18.47 -0.24 5.28
C LYS A 205 17.90 -1.46 5.99
N LEU A 206 16.68 -1.87 5.64
CA LEU A 206 16.10 -3.13 6.13
C LEU A 206 16.73 -4.29 5.37
N LYS A 207 17.41 -5.15 6.11
CA LYS A 207 18.04 -6.38 5.60
C LYS A 207 17.20 -7.58 5.95
#